data_460d3af7ba1249893801201de0d9ea75
#
_entry.id   460d3af7ba1249893801201de0d9ea75
#
_cell.length_a   1.000
_cell.length_b   1.000
_cell.length_c   1.000
_cell.angle_alpha   90.00
_cell.angle_beta   90.00
_cell.angle_gamma   90.00
#
_symmetry.space_group_name_H-M   'P 1'
#
loop_
_entity.id
_entity.type
_entity.pdbx_description
1 polymer ?
#
loop_
_entity_poly.entity_id
_entity_poly.type
_entity_poly.pdbx_seq_one_letter_code
_entity_poly.pdbx_strand_id
1 'polypeptide(L)'
;MSTTGSTDTANDNKWIGKRTIRPDGADKVTGRAAYAADTTMPGMIWGKVLRSPHPHARIKSIDTSKAEAHPGVKAVMTAKDIVNFPIEKSVMLGIQDMRWMCRNVMAREKALFAGHPVAAVAATTEKIAAEACKLIEVEYEVLPFVIDVEEAMKPDAPILHDFIKYKDKPSNIAGTLEHKLGDIGEGFAKADVVIERSFRTQPVHQGY
;
A
#
# COMPACT_ATOMS: atom_id res chain seq x y z
N MET A 1 43.08 48.35 13.56
CA MET A 1 41.73 48.08 14.09
C MET A 1 40.76 48.05 12.93
N SER A 2 40.42 46.85 12.49
CA SER A 2 39.48 46.65 11.38
C SER A 2 38.19 46.08 11.99
N THR A 3 37.16 46.89 12.06
CA THR A 3 35.82 46.50 12.47
C THR A 3 35.14 45.83 11.30
N THR A 4 35.09 44.49 11.31
CA THR A 4 34.22 43.73 10.41
C THR A 4 32.80 43.95 10.84
N GLY A 5 32.09 44.84 10.12
CA GLY A 5 30.66 44.99 10.26
C GLY A 5 29.96 43.71 9.83
N SER A 6 29.35 43.05 10.81
CA SER A 6 28.34 42.03 10.56
C SER A 6 27.15 42.71 9.88
N THR A 7 27.01 42.52 8.59
CA THR A 7 25.74 42.84 7.92
C THR A 7 24.72 41.76 8.32
N ASP A 8 24.10 42.01 9.46
CA ASP A 8 22.88 41.31 9.87
C ASP A 8 21.79 41.77 8.92
N THR A 9 21.71 41.14 7.75
CA THR A 9 20.55 41.26 6.87
C THR A 9 19.41 40.56 7.61
N ALA A 10 18.76 41.30 8.51
CA ALA A 10 17.50 40.88 9.10
C ALA A 10 16.59 40.46 7.96
N ASN A 11 16.43 39.17 7.85
CA ASN A 11 15.66 38.55 6.77
C ASN A 11 14.21 39.02 6.96
N ASP A 12 13.81 40.05 6.22
CA ASP A 12 12.47 40.67 6.32
C ASP A 12 11.41 39.76 5.66
N ASN A 13 11.55 38.45 5.94
CA ASN A 13 10.62 37.46 5.48
C ASN A 13 9.27 37.64 6.21
N LYS A 14 8.24 37.85 5.43
CA LYS A 14 6.87 38.02 5.94
C LYS A 14 6.40 36.84 6.79
N TRP A 15 6.85 35.64 6.48
CA TRP A 15 6.36 34.39 7.06
C TRP A 15 7.40 33.53 7.75
N ILE A 16 8.66 33.54 7.27
CA ILE A 16 9.73 32.72 7.82
C ILE A 16 10.18 33.30 9.17
N GLY A 17 10.32 32.44 10.17
CA GLY A 17 10.73 32.82 11.53
C GLY A 17 9.63 33.49 12.36
N LYS A 18 8.40 33.59 11.85
CA LYS A 18 7.24 34.13 12.59
C LYS A 18 6.27 33.01 12.94
N ARG A 19 5.65 33.13 14.11
CA ARG A 19 4.59 32.20 14.53
C ARG A 19 3.31 32.50 13.74
N THR A 20 3.13 31.82 12.63
CA THR A 20 1.94 31.96 11.80
C THR A 20 0.79 31.13 12.38
N ILE A 21 -0.37 31.75 12.54
CA ILE A 21 -1.58 31.02 12.95
C ILE A 21 -2.05 30.19 11.75
N ARG A 22 -2.24 28.90 11.94
CA ARG A 22 -2.77 28.00 10.94
C ARG A 22 -4.25 28.34 10.66
N PRO A 23 -4.65 28.65 9.40
CA PRO A 23 -6.02 29.09 9.10
C PRO A 23 -7.10 28.07 9.50
N ASP A 24 -6.81 26.77 9.34
CA ASP A 24 -7.72 25.66 9.65
C ASP A 24 -7.57 25.14 11.10
N GLY A 25 -6.71 25.75 11.90
CA GLY A 25 -6.39 25.27 13.25
C GLY A 25 -7.55 25.36 14.22
N ALA A 26 -8.33 26.43 14.16
CA ALA A 26 -9.47 26.65 15.05
C ALA A 26 -10.56 25.57 14.84
N ASP A 27 -10.88 25.23 13.60
CA ASP A 27 -11.88 24.22 13.30
C ASP A 27 -11.44 22.82 13.74
N LYS A 28 -10.14 22.51 13.62
CA LYS A 28 -9.57 21.22 14.08
C LYS A 28 -9.65 21.07 15.58
N VAL A 29 -9.23 22.08 16.36
CA VAL A 29 -9.20 21.98 17.82
C VAL A 29 -10.58 22.11 18.47
N THR A 30 -11.56 22.68 17.76
CA THR A 30 -12.95 22.79 18.24
C THR A 30 -13.84 21.66 17.75
N GLY A 31 -13.36 20.73 16.92
CA GLY A 31 -14.15 19.65 16.34
C GLY A 31 -15.12 20.07 15.24
N ARG A 32 -14.99 21.29 14.72
CA ARG A 32 -15.83 21.78 13.60
C ARG A 32 -15.30 21.38 12.22
N ALA A 33 -14.03 20.97 12.15
CA ALA A 33 -13.45 20.51 10.89
C ALA A 33 -14.18 19.25 10.41
N ALA A 34 -14.70 19.28 9.18
CA ALA A 34 -15.36 18.16 8.55
C ALA A 34 -14.35 17.38 7.70
N TYR A 35 -14.30 16.07 7.88
CA TYR A 35 -13.47 15.13 7.13
C TYR A 35 -14.34 14.21 6.27
N ALA A 36 -13.74 13.45 5.37
CA ALA A 36 -14.48 12.56 4.47
C ALA A 36 -15.43 11.59 5.22
N ALA A 37 -15.02 11.09 6.38
CA ALA A 37 -15.83 10.19 7.21
C ALA A 37 -17.06 10.86 7.84
N ASP A 38 -17.07 12.19 7.94
CA ASP A 38 -18.18 12.97 8.53
C ASP A 38 -19.23 13.35 7.48
N THR A 39 -18.95 13.05 6.20
CA THR A 39 -19.87 13.38 5.10
C THR A 39 -21.06 12.44 5.11
N THR A 40 -22.27 13.00 5.17
CA THR A 40 -23.52 12.25 5.07
C THR A 40 -24.44 12.87 4.04
N MET A 41 -25.11 12.04 3.25
CA MET A 41 -26.08 12.48 2.24
C MET A 41 -27.33 11.57 2.26
N PRO A 42 -28.51 12.11 1.90
CA PRO A 42 -29.71 11.29 1.75
C PRO A 42 -29.48 10.16 0.74
N GLY A 43 -29.83 8.93 1.11
CA GLY A 43 -29.66 7.76 0.26
C GLY A 43 -28.22 7.23 0.15
N MET A 44 -27.26 7.76 0.92
CA MET A 44 -25.91 7.24 0.98
C MET A 44 -25.90 5.78 1.44
N ILE A 45 -25.05 4.97 0.81
CA ILE A 45 -24.79 3.59 1.20
C ILE A 45 -23.41 3.48 1.85
N TRP A 46 -23.27 2.48 2.71
CA TRP A 46 -22.06 2.23 3.48
C TRP A 46 -21.30 1.02 2.96
N GLY A 47 -20.01 1.18 2.73
CA GLY A 47 -19.14 0.11 2.30
C GLY A 47 -18.37 -0.53 3.46
N LYS A 48 -18.25 -1.85 3.45
CA LYS A 48 -17.35 -2.59 4.34
C LYS A 48 -16.56 -3.62 3.55
N VAL A 49 -15.28 -3.77 3.90
CA VAL A 49 -14.37 -4.69 3.19
C VAL A 49 -14.04 -5.86 4.10
N LEU A 50 -14.25 -7.08 3.58
CA LEU A 50 -13.74 -8.30 4.18
C LEU A 50 -12.28 -8.44 3.81
N ARG A 51 -11.43 -8.66 4.81
CA ARG A 51 -9.98 -8.74 4.65
C ARG A 51 -9.45 -10.12 5.02
N SER A 52 -8.44 -10.59 4.29
CA SER A 52 -7.75 -11.84 4.60
C SER A 52 -7.04 -11.76 5.96
N PRO A 53 -7.20 -12.76 6.83
CA PRO A 53 -6.41 -12.90 8.05
C PRO A 53 -5.02 -13.48 7.79
N HIS A 54 -4.77 -14.02 6.59
CA HIS A 54 -3.54 -14.71 6.25
C HIS A 54 -2.60 -13.82 5.43
N PRO A 55 -1.28 -13.87 5.68
CA PRO A 55 -0.29 -13.11 4.91
C PRO A 55 -0.07 -13.68 3.50
N HIS A 56 -0.26 -14.99 3.30
CA HIS A 56 -0.23 -15.64 2.00
C HIS A 56 -1.13 -16.88 2.03
N ALA A 57 -2.15 -16.87 1.22
CA ALA A 57 -3.09 -18.00 1.14
C ALA A 57 -3.74 -18.07 -0.24
N ARG A 58 -3.95 -19.27 -0.74
CA ARG A 58 -4.80 -19.50 -1.89
C ARG A 58 -6.26 -19.41 -1.47
N ILE A 59 -7.06 -18.75 -2.26
CA ILE A 59 -8.52 -18.69 -2.09
C ILE A 59 -9.12 -19.85 -2.88
N LYS A 60 -9.70 -20.83 -2.19
CA LYS A 60 -10.37 -21.97 -2.83
C LYS A 60 -11.78 -21.61 -3.23
N SER A 61 -12.52 -20.96 -2.33
CA SER A 61 -13.89 -20.52 -2.58
C SER A 61 -14.24 -19.29 -1.77
N ILE A 62 -15.19 -18.50 -2.28
CA ILE A 62 -15.85 -17.40 -1.58
C ILE A 62 -17.34 -17.61 -1.77
N ASP A 63 -18.08 -17.80 -0.68
CA ASP A 63 -19.53 -17.86 -0.67
C ASP A 63 -20.09 -16.55 -0.11
N THR A 64 -20.78 -15.79 -0.94
CA THR A 64 -21.40 -14.50 -0.62
C THR A 64 -22.90 -14.59 -0.41
N SER A 65 -23.50 -15.76 -0.62
CA SER A 65 -24.95 -15.96 -0.70
C SER A 65 -25.68 -15.46 0.55
N LYS A 66 -25.16 -15.74 1.75
CA LYS A 66 -25.77 -15.28 3.01
C LYS A 66 -25.67 -13.76 3.17
N ALA A 67 -24.58 -13.17 2.72
CA ALA A 67 -24.39 -11.71 2.76
C ALA A 67 -25.33 -11.00 1.76
N GLU A 68 -25.47 -11.53 0.56
CA GLU A 68 -26.37 -11.01 -0.46
C GLU A 68 -27.85 -11.07 -0.04
N ALA A 69 -28.24 -12.14 0.66
CA ALA A 69 -29.60 -12.32 1.19
C ALA A 69 -29.90 -11.45 2.42
N HIS A 70 -28.88 -10.83 3.04
CA HIS A 70 -29.08 -10.06 4.27
C HIS A 70 -29.88 -8.78 4.01
N PRO A 71 -30.98 -8.53 4.78
CA PRO A 71 -31.81 -7.34 4.61
C PRO A 71 -31.02 -6.05 4.73
N GLY A 72 -31.17 -5.16 3.74
CA GLY A 72 -30.48 -3.86 3.69
C GLY A 72 -29.15 -3.88 2.96
N VAL A 73 -28.62 -5.03 2.56
CA VAL A 73 -27.50 -5.14 1.63
C VAL A 73 -27.96 -4.72 0.23
N LYS A 74 -27.14 -3.95 -0.44
CA LYS A 74 -27.38 -3.44 -1.80
C LYS A 74 -26.52 -4.10 -2.86
N ALA A 75 -25.30 -4.46 -2.49
CA ALA A 75 -24.38 -5.20 -3.37
C ALA A 75 -23.31 -5.90 -2.54
N VAL A 76 -22.84 -7.02 -3.06
CA VAL A 76 -21.61 -7.68 -2.61
C VAL A 76 -20.69 -7.80 -3.82
N MET A 77 -19.42 -7.48 -3.64
CA MET A 77 -18.42 -7.48 -4.69
C MET A 77 -17.24 -8.37 -4.29
N THR A 78 -16.73 -9.10 -5.25
CA THR A 78 -15.49 -9.90 -5.15
C THR A 78 -14.55 -9.56 -6.31
N ALA A 79 -13.39 -10.20 -6.36
CA ALA A 79 -12.47 -10.03 -7.48
C ALA A 79 -13.07 -10.43 -8.85
N LYS A 80 -14.17 -11.20 -8.89
CA LYS A 80 -14.86 -11.55 -10.14
C LYS A 80 -15.46 -10.33 -10.83
N ASP A 81 -15.83 -9.31 -10.06
CA ASP A 81 -16.47 -8.07 -10.53
C ASP A 81 -15.45 -7.01 -10.97
N ILE A 82 -14.15 -7.28 -10.75
CA ILE A 82 -13.06 -6.39 -11.14
C ILE A 82 -12.42 -6.91 -12.44
N VAL A 83 -12.02 -5.97 -13.32
CA VAL A 83 -11.31 -6.29 -14.55
C VAL A 83 -10.11 -7.20 -14.25
N ASN A 84 -10.01 -8.29 -15.01
CA ASN A 84 -8.89 -9.21 -14.95
C ASN A 84 -7.98 -9.03 -16.16
N PHE A 85 -6.73 -8.67 -15.91
CA PHE A 85 -5.70 -8.61 -16.94
C PHE A 85 -5.00 -9.97 -17.04
N PRO A 86 -4.94 -10.59 -18.25
CA PRO A 86 -4.26 -11.86 -18.46
C PRO A 86 -2.81 -11.82 -18.00
N ILE A 87 -2.35 -12.93 -17.40
CA ILE A 87 -0.97 -13.02 -16.86
C ILE A 87 0.06 -13.04 -17.98
N GLU A 88 -0.29 -13.60 -19.12
CA GLU A 88 0.61 -13.87 -20.26
C GLU A 88 1.11 -12.59 -20.94
N LYS A 89 0.32 -11.53 -20.87
CA LYS A 89 0.64 -10.28 -21.53
C LYS A 89 0.66 -9.12 -20.53
N SER A 90 1.80 -8.47 -20.41
CA SER A 90 1.91 -7.24 -19.63
C SER A 90 1.07 -6.12 -20.24
N VAL A 91 0.30 -5.44 -19.40
CA VAL A 91 -0.48 -4.25 -19.77
C VAL A 91 -0.03 -3.11 -18.88
N MET A 92 0.78 -2.22 -19.45
CA MET A 92 1.35 -1.09 -18.71
C MET A 92 0.46 0.14 -18.76
N LEU A 93 0.24 0.77 -17.62
CA LEU A 93 -0.32 2.12 -17.49
C LEU A 93 0.77 3.00 -16.84
N GLY A 94 1.47 3.77 -17.66
CA GLY A 94 2.68 4.44 -17.22
C GLY A 94 3.74 3.43 -16.76
N ILE A 95 4.20 3.55 -15.54
CA ILE A 95 5.16 2.62 -14.91
C ILE A 95 4.50 1.44 -14.21
N GLN A 96 3.17 1.37 -14.20
CA GLN A 96 2.42 0.37 -13.43
C GLN A 96 1.95 -0.78 -14.31
N ASP A 97 2.19 -2.00 -13.87
CA ASP A 97 1.66 -3.20 -14.51
C ASP A 97 0.23 -3.47 -14.00
N MET A 98 -0.74 -3.39 -14.90
CA MET A 98 -2.16 -3.57 -14.57
C MET A 98 -2.49 -4.98 -14.04
N ARG A 99 -1.71 -5.99 -14.43
CA ARG A 99 -1.83 -7.36 -13.89
C ARG A 99 -1.58 -7.38 -12.39
N TRP A 100 -0.56 -6.63 -11.95
CA TRP A 100 -0.22 -6.47 -10.53
C TRP A 100 -1.29 -5.64 -9.81
N MET A 101 -1.72 -4.53 -10.40
CA MET A 101 -2.71 -3.64 -9.79
C MET A 101 -4.04 -4.34 -9.51
N CYS A 102 -4.61 -5.03 -10.50
CA CYS A 102 -5.91 -5.68 -10.32
C CYS A 102 -5.88 -6.80 -9.26
N ARG A 103 -4.71 -7.42 -9.02
CA ARG A 103 -4.54 -8.44 -7.97
C ARG A 103 -4.29 -7.85 -6.59
N ASN A 104 -3.73 -6.65 -6.51
CA ASN A 104 -3.52 -5.98 -5.22
C ASN A 104 -4.76 -5.20 -4.73
N VAL A 105 -5.63 -4.74 -5.64
CA VAL A 105 -6.90 -4.09 -5.26
C VAL A 105 -7.80 -5.05 -4.52
N MET A 106 -7.94 -6.29 -5.03
CA MET A 106 -8.74 -7.34 -4.41
C MET A 106 -8.16 -8.71 -4.73
N ALA A 107 -8.05 -9.55 -3.71
CA ALA A 107 -7.51 -10.90 -3.80
C ALA A 107 -8.35 -11.75 -4.76
N ARG A 108 -7.72 -12.30 -5.79
CA ARG A 108 -8.36 -13.12 -6.81
C ARG A 108 -8.09 -14.61 -6.57
N GLU A 109 -6.91 -15.05 -6.91
CA GLU A 109 -6.48 -16.45 -6.72
C GLU A 109 -5.81 -16.65 -5.37
N LYS A 110 -5.09 -15.60 -4.91
CA LYS A 110 -4.33 -15.63 -3.66
C LYS A 110 -4.52 -14.34 -2.86
N ALA A 111 -4.62 -14.46 -1.55
CA ALA A 111 -4.33 -13.36 -0.63
C ALA A 111 -2.81 -13.21 -0.54
N LEU A 112 -2.30 -12.00 -0.77
CA LEU A 112 -0.86 -11.71 -0.93
C LEU A 112 -0.26 -11.02 0.29
N PHE A 113 -1.10 -10.56 1.21
CA PHE A 113 -0.69 -9.95 2.49
C PHE A 113 -1.83 -10.03 3.50
N ALA A 114 -1.49 -9.98 4.78
CA ALA A 114 -2.49 -9.89 5.84
C ALA A 114 -3.27 -8.55 5.71
N GLY A 115 -4.60 -8.64 5.71
CA GLY A 115 -5.46 -7.49 5.44
C GLY A 115 -5.78 -7.25 3.96
N HIS A 116 -5.36 -8.14 3.04
CA HIS A 116 -5.72 -8.04 1.62
C HIS A 116 -7.24 -8.07 1.46
N PRO A 117 -7.87 -7.10 0.76
CA PRO A 117 -9.30 -7.14 0.46
C PRO A 117 -9.68 -8.42 -0.28
N VAL A 118 -10.74 -9.10 0.17
CA VAL A 118 -11.23 -10.36 -0.44
C VAL A 118 -12.63 -10.18 -1.01
N ALA A 119 -13.46 -9.42 -0.30
CA ALA A 119 -14.80 -9.05 -0.73
C ALA A 119 -15.16 -7.68 -0.17
N ALA A 120 -16.17 -7.04 -0.72
CA ALA A 120 -16.73 -5.80 -0.20
C ALA A 120 -18.26 -5.88 -0.21
N VAL A 121 -18.88 -5.30 0.81
CA VAL A 121 -20.34 -5.20 0.96
C VAL A 121 -20.75 -3.75 0.96
N ALA A 122 -21.79 -3.41 0.21
CA ALA A 122 -22.48 -2.13 0.27
C ALA A 122 -23.87 -2.32 0.87
N ALA A 123 -24.22 -1.52 1.87
CA ALA A 123 -25.50 -1.65 2.58
C ALA A 123 -26.05 -0.27 2.98
N THR A 124 -27.31 -0.28 3.45
CA THR A 124 -28.03 0.95 3.84
C THR A 124 -27.49 1.57 5.13
N THR A 125 -26.77 0.82 5.96
CA THR A 125 -26.11 1.32 7.17
C THR A 125 -24.74 0.64 7.34
N GLU A 126 -23.85 1.30 8.08
CA GLU A 126 -22.53 0.73 8.41
C GLU A 126 -22.66 -0.59 9.20
N LYS A 127 -23.60 -0.64 10.14
CA LYS A 127 -23.86 -1.83 10.95
C LYS A 127 -24.25 -3.02 10.07
N ILE A 128 -25.21 -2.84 9.15
CA ILE A 128 -25.62 -3.89 8.21
C ILE A 128 -24.45 -4.34 7.33
N ALA A 129 -23.65 -3.40 6.81
CA ALA A 129 -22.48 -3.74 6.02
C ALA A 129 -21.47 -4.59 6.81
N ALA A 130 -21.24 -4.25 8.08
CA ALA A 130 -20.33 -4.99 8.95
C ALA A 130 -20.87 -6.39 9.34
N GLU A 131 -22.16 -6.52 9.58
CA GLU A 131 -22.83 -7.81 9.86
C GLU A 131 -22.77 -8.71 8.62
N ALA A 132 -23.13 -8.19 7.46
CA ALA A 132 -23.11 -8.93 6.20
C ALA A 132 -21.70 -9.39 5.82
N CYS A 133 -20.65 -8.57 6.04
CA CYS A 133 -19.27 -8.99 5.84
C CYS A 133 -18.90 -10.26 6.63
N LYS A 134 -19.44 -10.44 7.84
CA LYS A 134 -19.17 -11.61 8.67
C LYS A 134 -19.87 -12.88 8.17
N LEU A 135 -20.88 -12.74 7.30
CA LEU A 135 -21.62 -13.84 6.70
C LEU A 135 -20.94 -14.39 5.44
N ILE A 136 -19.94 -13.70 4.91
CA ILE A 136 -19.16 -14.18 3.77
C ILE A 136 -18.22 -15.28 4.27
N GLU A 137 -18.35 -16.46 3.69
CA GLU A 137 -17.52 -17.61 4.00
C GLU A 137 -16.38 -17.73 2.96
N VAL A 138 -15.14 -17.80 3.43
CA VAL A 138 -13.95 -17.93 2.56
C VAL A 138 -13.15 -19.14 2.97
N GLU A 139 -12.93 -20.05 2.02
CA GLU A 139 -12.06 -21.19 2.22
C GLU A 139 -10.64 -20.85 1.76
N TYR A 140 -9.71 -20.92 2.71
CA TYR A 140 -8.30 -20.64 2.47
C TYR A 140 -7.43 -21.91 2.54
N GLU A 141 -6.44 -21.98 1.68
CA GLU A 141 -5.27 -22.84 1.82
C GLU A 141 -4.08 -21.95 2.18
N VAL A 142 -3.63 -22.02 3.43
CA VAL A 142 -2.49 -21.22 3.90
C VAL A 142 -1.21 -21.67 3.20
N LEU A 143 -0.48 -20.72 2.65
CA LEU A 143 0.77 -20.95 1.92
C LEU A 143 1.97 -20.46 2.75
N PRO A 144 3.17 -20.97 2.49
CA PRO A 144 4.40 -20.41 3.05
C PRO A 144 4.50 -18.91 2.73
N PHE A 145 5.00 -18.13 3.69
CA PHE A 145 5.14 -16.69 3.53
C PHE A 145 6.47 -16.20 4.09
N VAL A 146 6.87 -15.02 3.67
CA VAL A 146 8.05 -14.31 4.15
C VAL A 146 7.68 -12.84 4.38
N ILE A 147 8.14 -12.26 5.49
CA ILE A 147 7.82 -10.88 5.89
C ILE A 147 9.04 -9.97 5.72
N ASP A 148 10.23 -10.52 5.98
CA ASP A 148 11.47 -9.76 5.83
C ASP A 148 11.86 -9.61 4.36
N VAL A 149 12.23 -8.39 3.95
CA VAL A 149 12.54 -8.09 2.55
C VAL A 149 13.82 -8.76 2.07
N GLU A 150 14.82 -8.92 2.94
CA GLU A 150 16.09 -9.56 2.58
C GLU A 150 15.90 -11.07 2.43
N GLU A 151 15.10 -11.68 3.32
CA GLU A 151 14.70 -13.07 3.18
C GLU A 151 13.85 -13.31 1.92
N ALA A 152 12.97 -12.37 1.56
CA ALA A 152 12.14 -12.45 0.35
C ALA A 152 12.96 -12.44 -0.95
N MET A 153 14.17 -11.89 -0.93
CA MET A 153 15.07 -11.85 -2.09
C MET A 153 15.87 -13.15 -2.30
N LYS A 154 15.86 -14.06 -1.32
CA LYS A 154 16.58 -15.34 -1.44
C LYS A 154 15.99 -16.23 -2.53
N PRO A 155 16.82 -17.08 -3.19
CA PRO A 155 16.37 -17.93 -4.29
C PRO A 155 15.28 -18.94 -3.93
N ASP A 156 15.22 -19.36 -2.68
CA ASP A 156 14.28 -20.35 -2.12
C ASP A 156 13.07 -19.72 -1.41
N ALA A 157 12.98 -18.39 -1.43
CA ALA A 157 11.86 -17.68 -0.82
C ALA A 157 10.52 -18.01 -1.51
N PRO A 158 9.41 -18.08 -0.74
CA PRO A 158 8.07 -18.21 -1.32
C PRO A 158 7.76 -17.08 -2.30
N ILE A 159 7.37 -17.40 -3.52
CA ILE A 159 7.05 -16.43 -4.55
C ILE A 159 5.60 -15.96 -4.39
N LEU A 160 5.38 -14.65 -4.29
CA LEU A 160 4.05 -14.06 -4.20
C LEU A 160 3.38 -13.93 -5.56
N HIS A 161 4.09 -13.32 -6.54
CA HIS A 161 3.58 -13.05 -7.88
C HIS A 161 4.27 -13.94 -8.90
N ASP A 162 3.60 -14.99 -9.35
CA ASP A 162 4.15 -15.99 -10.27
C ASP A 162 4.50 -15.41 -11.66
N PHE A 163 3.89 -14.27 -12.02
CA PHE A 163 4.07 -13.60 -13.30
C PHE A 163 5.15 -12.51 -13.29
N ILE A 164 5.63 -12.09 -12.12
CA ILE A 164 6.76 -11.16 -12.03
C ILE A 164 8.04 -11.96 -12.21
N LYS A 165 8.82 -11.56 -13.21
CA LYS A 165 10.08 -12.22 -13.53
C LYS A 165 11.26 -11.26 -13.36
N TYR A 166 12.30 -11.78 -12.76
CA TYR A 166 13.63 -11.16 -12.70
C TYR A 166 14.62 -12.13 -13.33
N LYS A 167 15.32 -11.69 -14.37
CA LYS A 167 16.24 -12.55 -15.16
C LYS A 167 15.52 -13.84 -15.63
N ASP A 168 14.32 -13.67 -16.21
CA ASP A 168 13.45 -14.73 -16.79
C ASP A 168 12.90 -15.77 -15.81
N LYS A 169 13.13 -15.61 -14.51
CA LYS A 169 12.58 -16.50 -13.47
C LYS A 169 11.58 -15.76 -12.60
N PRO A 170 10.52 -16.43 -12.12
CA PRO A 170 9.63 -15.87 -11.10
C PRO A 170 10.45 -15.37 -9.91
N SER A 171 10.11 -14.18 -9.41
CA SER A 171 10.90 -13.54 -8.35
C SER A 171 10.05 -12.57 -7.54
N ASN A 172 10.43 -12.39 -6.27
CA ASN A 172 9.92 -11.29 -5.44
C ASN A 172 10.63 -9.96 -5.71
N ILE A 173 11.67 -9.95 -6.55
CA ILE A 173 12.38 -8.74 -6.97
C ILE A 173 11.57 -8.10 -8.10
N ALA A 174 10.94 -6.96 -7.82
CA ALA A 174 10.14 -6.22 -8.79
C ALA A 174 10.96 -5.48 -9.84
N GLY A 175 12.16 -5.05 -9.47
CA GLY A 175 13.08 -4.35 -10.35
C GLY A 175 14.38 -3.97 -9.65
N THR A 176 15.39 -3.67 -10.45
CA THR A 176 16.70 -3.15 -9.98
C THR A 176 17.05 -1.92 -10.77
N LEU A 177 17.65 -0.96 -10.10
CA LEU A 177 18.26 0.21 -10.72
C LEU A 177 19.75 0.20 -10.38
N GLU A 178 20.58 0.20 -11.40
CA GLU A 178 22.02 0.25 -11.25
C GLU A 178 22.57 1.53 -11.88
N HIS A 179 23.29 2.30 -11.09
CA HIS A 179 24.04 3.45 -11.56
C HIS A 179 25.53 3.20 -11.36
N LYS A 180 26.29 3.32 -12.43
CA LYS A 180 27.74 3.16 -12.39
C LYS A 180 28.42 4.38 -13.02
N LEU A 181 29.35 5.00 -12.28
CA LEU A 181 30.18 6.08 -12.76
C LEU A 181 31.65 5.73 -12.49
N GLY A 182 32.45 5.69 -13.54
CA GLY A 182 33.88 5.32 -13.46
C GLY A 182 34.11 3.82 -13.18
N ASP A 183 35.29 3.50 -12.68
CA ASP A 183 35.67 2.15 -12.25
C ASP A 183 35.67 2.05 -10.73
N ILE A 184 34.69 1.30 -10.19
CA ILE A 184 34.49 1.12 -8.74
C ILE A 184 35.65 0.30 -8.16
N GLY A 185 36.13 -0.73 -8.88
CA GLY A 185 37.23 -1.57 -8.42
C GLY A 185 38.52 -0.79 -8.29
N GLU A 186 38.85 0.03 -9.29
CA GLU A 186 40.00 0.93 -9.26
C GLU A 186 39.88 1.96 -8.13
N GLY A 187 38.68 2.50 -7.93
CA GLY A 187 38.41 3.45 -6.82
C GLY A 187 38.67 2.84 -5.44
N PHE A 188 38.18 1.63 -5.16
CA PHE A 188 38.49 0.94 -3.91
C PHE A 188 39.99 0.57 -3.78
N ALA A 189 40.60 0.13 -4.84
CA ALA A 189 42.03 -0.22 -4.82
C ALA A 189 42.96 0.97 -4.52
N LYS A 190 42.53 2.19 -4.84
CA LYS A 190 43.28 3.43 -4.58
C LYS A 190 42.90 4.14 -3.30
N ALA A 191 41.86 3.65 -2.60
CA ALA A 191 41.37 4.31 -1.39
C ALA A 191 42.29 4.06 -0.21
N ASP A 192 42.65 5.12 0.54
CA ASP A 192 43.42 5.02 1.78
C ASP A 192 42.63 4.37 2.90
N VAL A 193 41.30 4.55 2.90
CA VAL A 193 40.36 3.97 3.90
C VAL A 193 39.11 3.50 3.21
N VAL A 194 38.69 2.27 3.49
CA VAL A 194 37.43 1.70 3.05
C VAL A 194 36.54 1.48 4.26
N ILE A 195 35.33 2.02 4.25
CA ILE A 195 34.34 1.85 5.31
C ILE A 195 33.11 1.20 4.71
N GLU A 196 32.71 0.03 5.24
CA GLU A 196 31.46 -0.64 4.89
C GLU A 196 30.53 -0.65 6.09
N ARG A 197 29.30 -0.18 5.89
CA ARG A 197 28.26 -0.16 6.94
C ARG A 197 26.88 -0.39 6.35
N SER A 198 26.06 -1.12 7.09
CA SER A 198 24.64 -1.30 6.78
C SER A 198 23.78 -0.40 7.69
N PHE A 199 22.80 0.25 7.08
CA PHE A 199 21.85 1.09 7.79
C PHE A 199 20.43 0.59 7.52
N ARG A 200 19.61 0.52 8.58
CA ARG A 200 18.20 0.15 8.47
C ARG A 200 17.34 1.24 9.11
N THR A 201 16.38 1.76 8.35
CA THR A 201 15.34 2.64 8.87
C THR A 201 14.12 1.81 9.26
N GLN A 202 13.36 2.28 10.24
CA GLN A 202 12.07 1.67 10.52
C GLN A 202 11.03 2.10 9.47
N PRO A 203 10.08 1.22 9.12
CA PRO A 203 8.93 1.62 8.33
C PRO A 203 8.11 2.65 9.10
N VAL A 204 7.73 3.72 8.43
CA VAL A 204 6.86 4.76 8.97
C VAL A 204 5.67 4.96 8.06
N HIS A 205 4.52 5.32 8.64
CA HIS A 205 3.37 5.69 7.85
C HIS A 205 3.65 6.99 7.09
N GLN A 206 3.22 7.05 5.83
CA GLN A 206 3.33 8.26 5.04
C GLN A 206 2.52 9.37 5.72
N GLY A 207 3.18 10.49 6.03
CA GLY A 207 2.52 11.69 6.55
C GLY A 207 1.97 12.56 5.42
N TYR A 208 0.82 13.17 5.66
CA TYR A 208 0.22 14.18 4.78
C TYR A 208 0.32 15.56 5.41
#